data_fda74cbbcfd437eddfeaa1b6692d86c8
#
_entry.id   fda74cbbcfd437eddfeaa1b6692d86c8
#
_cell.length_a   1.000
_cell.length_b   1.000
_cell.length_c   1.000
_cell.angle_alpha   90.00
_cell.angle_beta   90.00
_cell.angle_gamma   90.00
#
_symmetry.space_group_name_H-M   'P 1'
#
loop_
_entity.id
_entity.type
_entity.pdbx_description
1 polymer ?
#
loop_
_entity_poly.entity_id
_entity_poly.type
_entity_poly.pdbx_seq_one_letter_code
_entity_poly.pdbx_strand_id
1 'polypeptide(L)'
;MGKRILVVDDEDVIRKFLRIHLAKLGYEVREAADGEQAMEQLRKDDFDLLICDIMMPKKNGWEVIKEVKSNPKTKEMPVIVLTAKNEDSDMFKGYDLGVNFYMNKPFTKTQLLYGLKLMFDDTPEEVRA
;
A
#
# COMPACT_ATOMS: atom_id res chain seq x y z
N MET A 1 0.65 -16.89 5.03
CA MET A 1 -0.22 -16.76 6.20
C MET A 1 0.43 -15.81 7.18
N GLY A 2 -0.36 -15.01 7.87
CA GLY A 2 0.16 -14.08 8.86
C GLY A 2 0.84 -12.85 8.32
N LYS A 3 0.70 -12.57 7.06
CA LYS A 3 1.26 -11.34 6.51
C LYS A 3 0.46 -10.14 6.99
N ARG A 4 1.17 -9.06 7.29
CA ARG A 4 0.58 -7.84 7.84
C ARG A 4 0.69 -6.71 6.82
N ILE A 5 -0.45 -6.06 6.57
CA ILE A 5 -0.54 -4.98 5.58
C ILE A 5 -0.95 -3.70 6.27
N LEU A 6 -0.22 -2.62 6.00
CA LEU A 6 -0.60 -1.29 6.48
C LEU A 6 -1.30 -0.55 5.34
N VAL A 7 -2.51 -0.10 5.62
CA VAL A 7 -3.34 0.64 4.68
C VAL A 7 -3.42 2.09 5.12
N VAL A 8 -2.98 3.00 4.26
CA VAL A 8 -2.91 4.43 4.58
C VAL A 8 -3.75 5.21 3.57
N ASP A 9 -4.83 5.81 4.06
CA ASP A 9 -5.74 6.61 3.21
C ASP A 9 -6.60 7.44 4.14
N ASP A 10 -6.83 8.69 3.79
CA ASP A 10 -7.65 9.58 4.62
C ASP A 10 -9.16 9.35 4.42
N GLU A 11 -9.54 8.57 3.42
CA GLU A 11 -10.95 8.25 3.16
C GLU A 11 -11.34 6.96 3.89
N ASP A 12 -12.29 7.09 4.82
CA ASP A 12 -12.75 5.93 5.60
C ASP A 12 -13.32 4.81 4.71
N VAL A 13 -14.01 5.18 3.65
CA VAL A 13 -14.62 4.20 2.74
C VAL A 13 -13.56 3.34 2.06
N ILE A 14 -12.46 3.95 1.65
CA ILE A 14 -11.36 3.22 1.00
C ILE A 14 -10.69 2.29 1.99
N ARG A 15 -10.39 2.78 3.21
CA ARG A 15 -9.78 1.92 4.23
C ARG A 15 -10.69 0.73 4.57
N LYS A 16 -12.00 0.98 4.68
CA LYS A 16 -12.96 -0.09 4.98
C LYS A 16 -12.99 -1.14 3.87
N PHE A 17 -13.03 -0.70 2.63
CA PHE A 17 -13.00 -1.60 1.47
C PHE A 17 -11.76 -2.50 1.53
N LEU A 18 -10.60 -1.89 1.70
CA LEU A 18 -9.34 -2.63 1.75
C LEU A 18 -9.32 -3.59 2.94
N ARG A 19 -9.70 -3.11 4.11
CA ARG A 19 -9.71 -3.95 5.31
C ARG A 19 -10.58 -5.19 5.12
N ILE A 20 -11.79 -5.01 4.60
CA ILE A 20 -12.73 -6.13 4.44
C ILE A 20 -12.18 -7.16 3.47
N HIS A 21 -11.72 -6.72 2.31
CA HIS A 21 -11.25 -7.65 1.29
C HIS A 21 -9.94 -8.32 1.66
N LEU A 22 -9.02 -7.58 2.27
CA LEU A 22 -7.74 -8.16 2.68
C LEU A 22 -7.90 -9.13 3.84
N ALA A 23 -8.77 -8.81 4.80
CA ALA A 23 -9.03 -9.70 5.92
C ALA A 23 -9.63 -11.02 5.46
N LYS A 24 -10.49 -10.99 4.46
CA LYS A 24 -11.08 -12.21 3.89
C LYS A 24 -10.02 -13.13 3.28
N LEU A 25 -8.91 -12.57 2.85
CA LEU A 25 -7.82 -13.35 2.28
C LEU A 25 -6.83 -13.84 3.33
N GLY A 26 -7.07 -13.53 4.59
CA GLY A 26 -6.24 -14.01 5.69
C GLY A 26 -5.14 -13.07 6.13
N TYR A 27 -5.10 -11.86 5.59
CA TYR A 27 -4.09 -10.88 5.98
C TYR A 27 -4.50 -10.15 7.26
N GLU A 28 -3.50 -9.80 8.07
CA GLU A 28 -3.70 -8.89 9.19
C GLU A 28 -3.62 -7.47 8.64
N VAL A 29 -4.63 -6.64 8.92
CA VAL A 29 -4.71 -5.28 8.36
C VAL A 29 -4.64 -4.25 9.49
N ARG A 30 -3.77 -3.28 9.33
CA ARG A 30 -3.72 -2.11 10.18
C ARG A 30 -4.02 -0.90 9.33
N GLU A 31 -4.58 0.14 9.94
CA GLU A 31 -5.03 1.32 9.23
C GLU A 31 -4.40 2.58 9.77
N ALA A 32 -4.15 3.53 8.88
CA ALA A 32 -3.72 4.87 9.23
C ALA A 32 -4.47 5.86 8.36
N ALA A 33 -4.93 6.96 8.94
CA ALA A 33 -5.72 7.97 8.23
C ALA A 33 -4.85 9.10 7.67
N ASP A 34 -3.60 9.16 8.05
CA ASP A 34 -2.66 10.17 7.52
C ASP A 34 -1.23 9.65 7.64
N GLY A 35 -0.30 10.45 7.11
CA GLY A 35 1.10 10.04 7.07
C GLY A 35 1.75 9.95 8.44
N GLU A 36 1.32 10.78 9.40
CA GLU A 36 1.88 10.72 10.74
C GLU A 36 1.48 9.43 11.44
N GLN A 37 0.21 9.05 11.32
CA GLN A 37 -0.27 7.79 11.86
C GLN A 37 0.44 6.61 11.21
N ALA A 38 0.69 6.71 9.91
CA ALA A 38 1.40 5.67 9.17
C ALA A 38 2.80 5.46 9.72
N MET A 39 3.53 6.55 9.94
CA MET A 39 4.89 6.45 10.46
C MET A 39 4.91 5.91 11.89
N GLU A 40 3.91 6.25 12.68
CA GLU A 40 3.76 5.73 14.03
C GLU A 40 3.58 4.22 14.03
N GLN A 41 2.72 3.72 13.14
CA GLN A 41 2.51 2.28 13.00
C GLN A 41 3.78 1.58 12.52
N LEU A 42 4.49 2.17 11.57
CA LEU A 42 5.71 1.58 11.02
C LEU A 42 6.84 1.51 12.05
N ARG A 43 6.84 2.39 13.03
CA ARG A 43 7.82 2.34 14.11
C ARG A 43 7.52 1.24 15.12
N LYS A 44 6.24 0.92 15.28
CA LYS A 44 5.80 -0.05 16.31
C LYS A 44 5.87 -1.49 15.83
N ASP A 45 5.56 -1.74 14.58
CA ASP A 45 5.39 -3.10 14.05
C ASP A 45 6.06 -3.26 12.70
N ASP A 46 6.31 -4.51 12.34
CA ASP A 46 6.81 -4.85 11.02
C ASP A 46 5.64 -5.14 10.09
N PHE A 47 5.76 -4.71 8.85
CA PHE A 47 4.73 -4.91 7.84
C PHE A 47 5.32 -5.58 6.61
N ASP A 48 4.48 -6.35 5.91
CA ASP A 48 4.89 -7.05 4.68
C ASP A 48 4.52 -6.28 3.43
N LEU A 49 3.62 -5.30 3.56
CA LEU A 49 3.15 -4.49 2.43
C LEU A 49 2.61 -3.17 2.95
N LEU A 50 2.91 -2.10 2.23
CA LEU A 50 2.31 -0.79 2.46
C LEU A 50 1.42 -0.44 1.27
N ILE A 51 0.14 -0.14 1.53
CA ILE A 51 -0.78 0.40 0.52
C ILE A 51 -1.06 1.83 0.94
N CYS A 52 -0.62 2.80 0.16
CA CYS A 52 -0.57 4.19 0.59
C CYS A 52 -1.14 5.15 -0.45
N ASP A 53 -2.13 5.94 -0.03
CA ASP A 53 -2.64 7.06 -0.80
C ASP A 53 -1.58 8.17 -0.77
N ILE A 54 -1.35 8.83 -1.90
CA ILE A 54 -0.35 9.90 -1.97
C ILE A 54 -0.95 11.28 -1.69
N MET A 55 -2.27 11.42 -1.79
CA MET A 55 -2.93 12.71 -1.57
C MET A 55 -3.63 12.72 -0.21
N MET A 56 -2.90 13.09 0.83
CA MET A 56 -3.43 13.14 2.20
C MET A 56 -3.03 14.44 2.90
N PRO A 57 -3.83 14.88 3.87
CA PRO A 57 -3.43 16.02 4.70
C PRO A 57 -2.24 15.67 5.59
N LYS A 58 -1.64 16.69 6.17
CA LYS A 58 -0.46 16.60 7.03
C LYS A 58 0.72 16.06 6.23
N LYS A 59 1.14 14.84 6.49
CA LYS A 59 2.24 14.21 5.79
C LYS A 59 1.70 13.43 4.60
N ASN A 60 2.03 13.85 3.38
CA ASN A 60 1.51 13.17 2.19
C ASN A 60 2.19 11.81 1.98
N GLY A 61 1.60 11.02 1.09
CA GLY A 61 2.07 9.65 0.86
C GLY A 61 3.49 9.55 0.32
N TRP A 62 3.90 10.51 -0.50
CA TRP A 62 5.28 10.49 -1.02
C TRP A 62 6.31 10.63 0.09
N GLU A 63 6.01 11.44 1.10
CA GLU A 63 6.90 11.60 2.25
C GLU A 63 7.01 10.31 3.05
N VAL A 64 5.87 9.61 3.22
CA VAL A 64 5.86 8.32 3.90
C VAL A 64 6.71 7.30 3.14
N ILE A 65 6.50 7.22 1.82
CA ILE A 65 7.21 6.27 0.97
C ILE A 65 8.71 6.55 0.97
N LYS A 66 9.08 7.83 0.90
CA LYS A 66 10.48 8.23 0.94
C LYS A 66 11.16 7.78 2.23
N GLU A 67 10.48 7.96 3.36
CA GLU A 67 11.03 7.51 4.64
C GLU A 67 11.15 5.99 4.69
N VAL A 68 10.13 5.28 4.21
CA VAL A 68 10.14 3.81 4.15
C VAL A 68 11.33 3.32 3.33
N LYS A 69 11.54 3.90 2.16
CA LYS A 69 12.61 3.45 1.26
C LYS A 69 14.00 3.90 1.70
N SER A 70 14.07 4.87 2.60
CA SER A 70 15.36 5.35 3.13
C SER A 70 15.79 4.60 4.39
N ASN A 71 14.92 3.81 4.98
CA ASN A 71 15.20 3.10 6.22
C ASN A 71 15.62 1.66 5.92
N PRO A 72 16.80 1.22 6.35
CA PRO A 72 17.26 -0.17 6.09
C PRO A 72 16.28 -1.23 6.55
N LYS A 73 15.48 -0.97 7.59
CA LYS A 73 14.50 -1.94 8.10
C LYS A 73 13.30 -2.11 7.18
N THR A 74 12.96 -1.08 6.40
CA THR A 74 11.72 -1.07 5.62
C THR A 74 11.93 -0.90 4.11
N LYS A 75 13.15 -0.65 3.68
CA LYS A 75 13.39 -0.33 2.26
C LYS A 75 12.99 -1.46 1.30
N GLU A 76 13.00 -2.69 1.75
CA GLU A 76 12.63 -3.84 0.92
C GLU A 76 11.13 -4.14 0.95
N MET A 77 10.38 -3.48 1.83
CA MET A 77 8.95 -3.68 1.92
C MET A 77 8.28 -3.19 0.64
N PRO A 78 7.47 -4.03 -0.03
CA PRO A 78 6.78 -3.59 -1.23
C PRO A 78 5.75 -2.50 -0.92
N VAL A 79 5.54 -1.62 -1.89
CA VAL A 79 4.62 -0.49 -1.75
C VAL A 79 3.68 -0.44 -2.95
N ILE A 80 2.39 -0.37 -2.65
CA ILE A 80 1.34 -0.09 -3.64
C ILE A 80 0.86 1.34 -3.40
N VAL A 81 0.89 2.16 -4.43
CA VAL A 81 0.41 3.53 -4.36
C VAL A 81 -1.03 3.62 -4.84
N LEU A 82 -1.86 4.32 -4.06
CA LEU A 82 -3.22 4.67 -4.47
C LEU A 82 -3.20 6.12 -4.93
N THR A 83 -3.79 6.39 -6.08
CA THR A 83 -3.82 7.75 -6.60
C THR A 83 -5.16 8.03 -7.28
N ALA A 84 -5.70 9.23 -7.07
CA ALA A 84 -6.92 9.67 -7.73
C ALA A 84 -6.62 10.20 -9.13
N LYS A 85 -5.36 10.46 -9.43
CA LYS A 85 -4.94 11.03 -10.70
C LYS A 85 -3.92 10.13 -11.37
N ASN A 86 -4.08 9.96 -12.66
CA ASN A 86 -3.14 9.21 -13.47
C ASN A 86 -2.19 10.20 -14.15
N GLU A 87 -1.27 10.76 -13.38
CA GLU A 87 -0.30 11.73 -13.88
C GLU A 87 1.06 11.09 -14.02
N ASP A 88 1.66 11.27 -15.19
CA ASP A 88 2.97 10.68 -15.49
C ASP A 88 4.04 11.11 -14.51
N SER A 89 4.02 12.38 -14.09
CA SER A 89 5.01 12.91 -13.16
C SER A 89 5.00 12.17 -11.82
N ASP A 90 3.80 11.80 -11.34
CA ASP A 90 3.68 11.05 -10.08
C ASP A 90 4.19 9.63 -10.24
N MET A 91 3.94 9.03 -11.40
CA MET A 91 4.43 7.69 -11.67
C MET A 91 5.95 7.65 -11.73
N PHE A 92 6.57 8.64 -12.37
CA PHE A 92 8.03 8.73 -12.41
C PHE A 92 8.62 8.90 -11.01
N LYS A 93 7.99 9.75 -10.20
CA LYS A 93 8.44 9.95 -8.82
C LYS A 93 8.39 8.64 -8.04
N GLY A 94 7.33 7.86 -8.23
CA GLY A 94 7.18 6.58 -7.55
C GLY A 94 8.21 5.55 -7.98
N TYR A 95 8.47 5.46 -9.26
CA TYR A 95 9.49 4.54 -9.77
C TYR A 95 10.88 4.90 -9.23
N ASP A 96 11.19 6.20 -9.18
CA ASP A 96 12.46 6.66 -8.60
C ASP A 96 12.59 6.27 -7.13
N LEU A 97 11.46 6.24 -6.41
CA LEU A 97 11.45 5.85 -5.00
C LEU A 97 11.34 4.34 -4.80
N GLY A 98 11.11 3.59 -5.86
CA GLY A 98 11.01 2.13 -5.76
C GLY A 98 9.61 1.61 -5.45
N VAL A 99 8.59 2.34 -5.88
CA VAL A 99 7.20 1.87 -5.76
C VAL A 99 6.99 0.68 -6.69
N ASN A 100 6.27 -0.32 -6.19
CA ASN A 100 6.11 -1.60 -6.89
C ASN A 100 4.87 -1.66 -7.75
N PHE A 101 3.82 -0.92 -7.41
CA PHE A 101 2.56 -1.00 -8.13
C PHE A 101 1.71 0.24 -7.86
N TYR A 102 0.93 0.64 -8.86
CA TYR A 102 0.01 1.77 -8.78
C TYR A 102 -1.42 1.31 -9.01
N MET A 103 -2.35 1.82 -8.20
CA MET A 103 -3.78 1.63 -8.44
C MET A 103 -4.45 2.99 -8.48
N ASN A 104 -5.19 3.25 -9.55
CA ASN A 104 -5.97 4.48 -9.67
C ASN A 104 -7.30 4.30 -8.95
N LYS A 105 -7.72 5.32 -8.23
CA LYS A 105 -9.05 5.35 -7.64
C LYS A 105 -10.06 5.80 -8.68
N PRO A 106 -11.24 5.19 -8.77
CA PRO A 106 -11.65 4.01 -8.03
C PRO A 106 -11.00 2.74 -8.59
N PHE A 107 -10.65 1.82 -7.71
CA PHE A 107 -10.09 0.54 -8.12
C PHE A 107 -11.07 -0.59 -7.80
N THR A 108 -10.88 -1.72 -8.49
CA THR A 108 -11.75 -2.88 -8.31
C THR A 108 -11.07 -3.92 -7.44
N LYS A 109 -11.89 -4.87 -6.96
CA LYS A 109 -11.35 -6.02 -6.23
C LYS A 109 -10.34 -6.78 -7.09
N THR A 110 -10.64 -6.92 -8.40
CA THR A 110 -9.75 -7.61 -9.33
C THR A 110 -8.38 -6.94 -9.41
N GLN A 111 -8.35 -5.61 -9.46
CA GLN A 111 -7.09 -4.87 -9.48
C GLN A 111 -6.31 -5.07 -8.18
N LEU A 112 -7.01 -5.05 -7.05
CA LEU A 112 -6.37 -5.28 -5.76
C LEU A 112 -5.75 -6.67 -5.70
N LEU A 113 -6.48 -7.68 -6.13
CA LEU A 113 -5.98 -9.06 -6.14
C LEU A 113 -4.75 -9.20 -7.05
N TYR A 114 -4.76 -8.53 -8.19
CA TYR A 114 -3.63 -8.54 -9.10
C TYR A 114 -2.39 -7.92 -8.45
N GLY A 115 -2.56 -6.80 -7.76
CA GLY A 115 -1.47 -6.16 -7.05
C GLY A 115 -0.87 -7.04 -5.97
N LEU A 116 -1.73 -7.72 -5.22
CA LEU A 116 -1.28 -8.64 -4.18
C LEU A 116 -0.52 -9.81 -4.79
N LYS A 117 -0.98 -10.32 -5.91
CA LYS A 117 -0.31 -11.39 -6.63
C LYS A 117 1.11 -10.97 -7.02
N LEU A 118 1.27 -9.76 -7.52
CA LEU A 118 2.58 -9.26 -7.90
C LEU A 118 3.50 -9.08 -6.70
N MET A 119 2.94 -8.68 -5.54
CA MET A 119 3.76 -8.38 -4.37
C MET A 119 4.17 -9.63 -3.61
N PHE A 120 3.30 -10.62 -3.50
CA PHE A 120 3.53 -11.73 -2.58
C PHE A 120 3.88 -13.07 -3.23
N ASP A 121 3.59 -13.25 -4.49
CA ASP A 121 3.90 -14.51 -5.18
C ASP A 121 3.40 -15.76 -4.44
N ASP A 122 2.30 -15.64 -3.70
CA ASP A 122 1.69 -16.77 -2.99
C ASP A 122 0.28 -17.05 -3.47
N THR A 123 -0.04 -16.59 -4.68
CA THR A 123 -1.34 -16.82 -5.30
C THR A 123 -1.45 -18.26 -5.81
N PRO A 124 -2.68 -18.79 -5.85
CA PRO A 124 -2.90 -20.14 -6.41
C PRO A 124 -2.38 -20.23 -7.85
N GLU A 125 -1.92 -21.41 -8.23
CA GLU A 125 -1.35 -21.64 -9.54
C GLU A 125 -2.30 -21.29 -10.68
N GLU A 126 -3.57 -21.58 -10.54
CA GLU A 126 -4.54 -21.28 -11.58
C GLU A 126 -4.67 -19.78 -11.85
N VAL A 127 -4.21 -18.95 -10.93
CA VAL A 127 -4.22 -17.49 -11.09
C VAL A 127 -2.91 -17.00 -11.68
N ARG A 128 -1.82 -17.74 -11.47
CA ARG A 128 -0.50 -17.38 -11.97
C ARG A 128 -0.33 -17.65 -13.47
N ALA A 129 -1.02 -18.63 -13.93
CA ALA A 129 -0.88 -19.12 -15.32
C ALA A 129 -1.23 -18.05 -16.37
#